data_1db745d3f5f4eb641c13f6c2f3651023
#
_entry.id   1db745d3f5f4eb641c13f6c2f3651023
#
_cell.length_a   1.000
_cell.length_b   1.000
_cell.length_c   1.000
_cell.angle_alpha   90.00
_cell.angle_beta   90.00
_cell.angle_gamma   90.00
#
_symmetry.space_group_name_H-M   'P 1'
#
loop_
_entity.id
_entity.type
_entity.pdbx_description
1 polymer ?
#
loop_
_entity_poly.entity_id
_entity_poly.type
_entity_poly.pdbx_seq_one_letter_code
_entity_poly.pdbx_strand_id
1 'polypeptide(L)'
;MSQQSQSRPHAPFGARLLAFVLGLGALFDMLSLWLQRRAFAVAGDADAPWARREQVFAMLEMFHGAGLLLGVLLACLGVFAALRYRRDLGDGLERNLALGAALGLGLDALRQVAQAVITTFSSPASSGSTPAEWNAYLRLWHLSGFVIVVATLVCILLAAGRAERAITGRHPTWALVAGGLLAASTIGYLTLQIGDFPRDPFAGFSLRDLIIWLGPVSSLAIAVGLVMHAAHIRSDDPDPAWTRAADGLGRYKDATALRLLLVFLAGMFLVLGRTGLSPLVLLGILCTIGLVGIVTSLFQIAGLVRTADAPKPPVALAVALPLFGVALALECVALVPIVSFVFHGGENATHLQHASLPELAALTQALGTVTAITLLLALRALAVARAATAVVRRCSVLIVTLLVLIGVVIAAVSMLPELALRRDSIEILVLASGLTLLITAIWFVVSYFRTLTLLQAAMTAMTRRVADPA
;
A
#
# COMPACT_ATOMS: atom_id res chain seq x y z
N MET A 1 -17.38 -46.21 -11.43
CA MET A 1 -17.88 -45.07 -10.61
C MET A 1 -16.71 -44.18 -10.26
N SER A 2 -16.41 -43.23 -11.14
CA SER A 2 -15.35 -42.25 -10.91
C SER A 2 -15.90 -41.23 -9.89
N GLN A 3 -15.33 -41.20 -8.70
CA GLN A 3 -15.48 -40.08 -7.78
C GLN A 3 -14.92 -38.84 -8.49
N GLN A 4 -15.79 -38.06 -9.15
CA GLN A 4 -15.52 -36.69 -9.43
C GLN A 4 -15.23 -36.02 -8.08
N SER A 5 -13.94 -35.75 -7.82
CA SER A 5 -13.53 -34.92 -6.72
C SER A 5 -14.24 -33.58 -6.91
N GLN A 6 -15.33 -33.36 -6.17
CA GLN A 6 -16.00 -32.08 -6.12
C GLN A 6 -14.94 -31.05 -5.72
N SER A 7 -14.39 -30.37 -6.72
CA SER A 7 -13.50 -29.26 -6.53
C SER A 7 -14.25 -28.21 -5.72
N ARG A 8 -13.89 -28.08 -4.43
CA ARG A 8 -14.44 -27.03 -3.57
C ARG A 8 -14.26 -25.69 -4.29
N PRO A 9 -15.31 -24.91 -4.46
CA PRO A 9 -15.20 -23.58 -5.05
C PRO A 9 -14.26 -22.74 -4.19
N HIS A 10 -13.06 -22.48 -4.70
CA HIS A 10 -12.03 -21.75 -3.98
C HIS A 10 -12.26 -20.25 -4.12
N ALA A 11 -12.15 -19.54 -3.00
CA ALA A 11 -12.25 -18.08 -2.99
C ALA A 11 -11.06 -17.46 -3.76
N PRO A 12 -11.29 -16.46 -4.64
CA PRO A 12 -10.24 -15.84 -5.44
C PRO A 12 -9.35 -14.87 -4.62
N PHE A 13 -9.18 -15.15 -3.33
CA PHE A 13 -8.44 -14.29 -2.41
C PHE A 13 -6.97 -14.14 -2.82
N GLY A 14 -6.31 -15.24 -3.18
CA GLY A 14 -4.90 -15.23 -3.58
C GLY A 14 -4.66 -14.35 -4.81
N ALA A 15 -5.50 -14.48 -5.85
CA ALA A 15 -5.42 -13.67 -7.06
C ALA A 15 -5.62 -12.17 -6.79
N ARG A 16 -6.61 -11.81 -5.95
CA ARG A 16 -6.88 -10.41 -5.59
C ARG A 16 -5.77 -9.78 -4.77
N LEU A 17 -5.25 -10.53 -3.79
CA LEU A 17 -4.15 -10.04 -2.98
C LEU A 17 -2.89 -9.85 -3.82
N LEU A 18 -2.63 -10.76 -4.76
CA LEU A 18 -1.50 -10.66 -5.70
C LEU A 18 -1.68 -9.47 -6.65
N ALA A 19 -2.89 -9.24 -7.15
CA ALA A 19 -3.23 -8.05 -7.93
C ALA A 19 -2.98 -6.75 -7.15
N PHE A 20 -3.38 -6.72 -5.88
CA PHE A 20 -3.13 -5.58 -5.01
C PHE A 20 -1.62 -5.31 -4.84
N VAL A 21 -0.83 -6.34 -4.54
CA VAL A 21 0.62 -6.22 -4.37
C VAL A 21 1.29 -5.66 -5.62
N LEU A 22 0.98 -6.23 -6.79
CA LEU A 22 1.54 -5.78 -8.07
C LEU A 22 1.07 -4.37 -8.44
N GLY A 23 -0.20 -4.07 -8.23
CA GLY A 23 -0.77 -2.75 -8.52
C GLY A 23 -0.17 -1.66 -7.65
N LEU A 24 -0.03 -1.91 -6.34
CA LEU A 24 0.57 -0.94 -5.43
C LEU A 24 2.07 -0.74 -5.73
N GLY A 25 2.82 -1.81 -5.97
CA GLY A 25 4.22 -1.73 -6.38
C GLY A 25 4.37 -0.89 -7.65
N ALA A 26 3.58 -1.17 -8.69
CA ALA A 26 3.60 -0.43 -9.94
C ALA A 26 3.29 1.07 -9.75
N LEU A 27 2.29 1.42 -8.95
CA LEU A 27 1.94 2.81 -8.67
C LEU A 27 3.06 3.53 -7.92
N PHE A 28 3.70 2.86 -6.96
CA PHE A 28 4.82 3.42 -6.23
C PHE A 28 6.03 3.64 -7.13
N ASP A 29 6.33 2.69 -8.01
CA ASP A 29 7.41 2.82 -9.00
C ASP A 29 7.16 3.98 -9.96
N MET A 30 5.92 4.14 -10.44
CA MET A 30 5.53 5.29 -11.28
C MET A 30 5.75 6.61 -10.57
N LEU A 31 5.34 6.71 -9.30
CA LEU A 31 5.53 7.91 -8.49
C LEU A 31 7.02 8.19 -8.26
N SER A 32 7.80 7.17 -7.96
CA SER A 32 9.25 7.27 -7.78
C SER A 32 9.95 7.77 -9.04
N LEU A 33 9.62 7.22 -10.21
CA LEU A 33 10.14 7.65 -11.50
C LEU A 33 9.76 9.11 -11.81
N TRP A 34 8.53 9.51 -11.51
CA TRP A 34 8.09 10.89 -11.69
C TRP A 34 8.88 11.86 -10.79
N LEU A 35 9.09 11.50 -9.51
CA LEU A 35 9.88 12.29 -8.57
C LEU A 35 11.34 12.39 -8.99
N GLN A 36 11.96 11.28 -9.41
CA GLN A 36 13.33 11.28 -9.93
C GLN A 36 13.47 12.27 -11.09
N ARG A 37 12.54 12.23 -12.03
CA ARG A 37 12.54 13.15 -13.16
C ARG A 37 12.41 14.60 -12.74
N ARG A 38 11.49 14.90 -11.80
CA ARG A 38 11.33 16.24 -11.24
C ARG A 38 12.61 16.70 -10.54
N ALA A 39 13.28 15.81 -9.81
CA ALA A 39 14.54 16.10 -9.13
C ALA A 39 15.63 16.49 -10.15
N PHE A 40 15.77 15.74 -11.23
CA PHE A 40 16.74 16.05 -12.28
C PHE A 40 16.41 17.35 -13.02
N ALA A 41 15.15 17.62 -13.29
CA ALA A 41 14.73 18.89 -13.90
C ALA A 41 15.09 20.10 -13.02
N VAL A 42 14.86 20.02 -11.71
CA VAL A 42 15.24 21.09 -10.76
C VAL A 42 16.76 21.19 -10.59
N ALA A 43 17.48 20.07 -10.61
CA ALA A 43 18.94 20.07 -10.52
C ALA A 43 19.61 20.71 -11.75
N GLY A 44 19.02 20.54 -12.94
CA GLY A 44 19.50 21.14 -14.20
C GLY A 44 19.12 22.60 -14.41
N ASP A 45 18.20 23.12 -13.62
CA ASP A 45 17.81 24.52 -13.66
C ASP A 45 18.85 25.38 -12.92
N ALA A 46 19.66 26.13 -13.69
CA ALA A 46 20.72 26.98 -13.13
C ALA A 46 20.17 28.09 -12.21
N ASP A 47 18.93 28.53 -12.45
CA ASP A 47 18.27 29.60 -11.71
C ASP A 47 17.54 29.09 -10.46
N ALA A 48 17.42 27.78 -10.28
CA ALA A 48 16.74 27.23 -9.11
C ALA A 48 17.52 27.52 -7.82
N PRO A 49 16.86 28.07 -6.77
CA PRO A 49 17.48 28.31 -5.47
C PRO A 49 18.05 27.03 -4.88
N TRP A 50 19.22 27.11 -4.23
CA TRP A 50 19.86 25.97 -3.58
C TRP A 50 18.92 25.21 -2.63
N ALA A 51 18.19 25.91 -1.81
CA ALA A 51 17.21 25.31 -0.89
C ALA A 51 16.16 24.44 -1.60
N ARG A 52 15.73 24.84 -2.81
CA ARG A 52 14.78 24.05 -3.61
C ARG A 52 15.41 22.76 -4.15
N ARG A 53 16.69 22.83 -4.57
CA ARG A 53 17.44 21.64 -5.02
C ARG A 53 17.60 20.66 -3.87
N GLU A 54 18.06 21.13 -2.73
CA GLU A 54 18.24 20.33 -1.52
C GLU A 54 16.94 19.65 -1.08
N GLN A 55 15.82 20.38 -1.05
CA GLN A 55 14.49 19.87 -0.71
C GLN A 55 14.06 18.72 -1.66
N VAL A 56 14.27 18.86 -2.96
CA VAL A 56 13.87 17.84 -3.94
C VAL A 56 14.76 16.61 -3.84
N PHE A 57 16.06 16.75 -3.59
CA PHE A 57 16.94 15.60 -3.38
C PHE A 57 16.64 14.87 -2.07
N ALA A 58 16.37 15.58 -0.97
CA ALA A 58 15.95 14.97 0.28
C ALA A 58 14.63 14.19 0.13
N MET A 59 13.69 14.73 -0.65
CA MET A 59 12.44 14.06 -0.99
C MET A 59 12.69 12.77 -1.78
N LEU A 60 13.62 12.79 -2.76
CA LEU A 60 14.01 11.62 -3.54
C LEU A 60 14.65 10.53 -2.67
N GLU A 61 15.53 10.89 -1.74
CA GLU A 61 16.13 9.96 -0.78
C GLU A 61 15.08 9.31 0.12
N MET A 62 14.13 10.09 0.65
CA MET A 62 13.01 9.55 1.42
C MET A 62 12.20 8.53 0.62
N PHE A 63 11.86 8.86 -0.63
CA PHE A 63 11.12 7.93 -1.49
C PHE A 63 11.93 6.69 -1.85
N HIS A 64 13.24 6.80 -2.01
CA HIS A 64 14.10 5.64 -2.25
C HIS A 64 14.15 4.71 -1.03
N GLY A 65 14.35 5.25 0.17
CA GLY A 65 14.32 4.48 1.42
C GLY A 65 12.97 3.84 1.69
N ALA A 66 11.87 4.60 1.47
CA ALA A 66 10.51 4.07 1.56
C ALA A 66 10.26 2.96 0.53
N GLY A 67 10.80 3.11 -0.69
CA GLY A 67 10.71 2.11 -1.75
C GLY A 67 11.35 0.79 -1.36
N LEU A 68 12.52 0.81 -0.73
CA LEU A 68 13.17 -0.40 -0.20
C LEU A 68 12.31 -1.07 0.87
N LEU A 69 11.83 -0.32 1.86
CA LEU A 69 11.00 -0.84 2.94
C LEU A 69 9.68 -1.42 2.41
N LEU A 70 8.97 -0.62 1.61
CA LEU A 70 7.70 -1.02 1.00
C LEU A 70 7.89 -2.21 0.07
N GLY A 71 8.97 -2.23 -0.72
CA GLY A 71 9.32 -3.31 -1.63
C GLY A 71 9.49 -4.65 -0.91
N VAL A 72 10.24 -4.68 0.19
CA VAL A 72 10.40 -5.87 1.03
C VAL A 72 9.05 -6.34 1.57
N LEU A 73 8.23 -5.42 2.11
CA LEU A 73 6.92 -5.74 2.66
C LEU A 73 5.97 -6.28 1.59
N LEU A 74 5.92 -5.64 0.42
CA LEU A 74 5.10 -6.07 -0.71
C LEU A 74 5.58 -7.42 -1.26
N ALA A 75 6.88 -7.65 -1.34
CA ALA A 75 7.41 -8.93 -1.79
C ALA A 75 7.06 -10.06 -0.80
N CYS A 76 7.18 -9.84 0.51
CA CYS A 76 6.73 -10.81 1.53
C CYS A 76 5.22 -11.09 1.45
N LEU A 77 4.41 -10.04 1.33
CA LEU A 77 2.96 -10.18 1.14
C LEU A 77 2.64 -10.88 -0.18
N GLY A 78 3.41 -10.61 -1.23
CA GLY A 78 3.32 -11.24 -2.54
C GLY A 78 3.63 -12.73 -2.51
N VAL A 79 4.65 -13.16 -1.74
CA VAL A 79 4.92 -14.59 -1.50
C VAL A 79 3.71 -15.26 -0.88
N PHE A 80 3.14 -14.67 0.18
CA PHE A 80 1.94 -15.20 0.81
C PHE A 80 0.76 -15.26 -0.18
N ALA A 81 0.56 -14.20 -0.96
CA ALA A 81 -0.50 -14.12 -1.96
C ALA A 81 -0.34 -15.18 -3.06
N ALA A 82 0.89 -15.38 -3.58
CA ALA A 82 1.18 -16.37 -4.61
C ALA A 82 1.04 -17.82 -4.08
N LEU A 83 1.47 -18.09 -2.84
CA LEU A 83 1.26 -19.39 -2.20
C LEU A 83 -0.23 -19.65 -1.95
N ARG A 84 -0.99 -18.62 -1.62
CA ARG A 84 -2.44 -18.73 -1.46
C ARG A 84 -3.11 -18.95 -2.81
N TYR A 85 -2.73 -18.20 -3.83
CA TYR A 85 -3.22 -18.37 -5.20
C TYR A 85 -2.90 -19.79 -5.74
N ARG A 86 -1.71 -20.32 -5.47
CA ARG A 86 -1.35 -21.70 -5.77
C ARG A 86 -2.35 -22.72 -5.19
N ARG A 87 -2.89 -22.47 -3.98
CA ARG A 87 -3.91 -23.35 -3.37
C ARG A 87 -5.28 -23.21 -4.00
N ASP A 88 -5.54 -22.05 -4.61
CA ASP A 88 -6.78 -21.75 -5.28
C ASP A 88 -6.81 -22.33 -6.73
N LEU A 89 -5.64 -22.74 -7.25
CA LEU A 89 -5.49 -23.39 -8.56
C LEU A 89 -5.61 -24.91 -8.46
N GLY A 90 -6.12 -25.53 -9.53
CA GLY A 90 -6.13 -27.00 -9.67
C GLY A 90 -4.73 -27.60 -9.73
N ASP A 91 -4.65 -28.94 -9.71
CA ASP A 91 -3.39 -29.65 -9.89
C ASP A 91 -2.96 -29.59 -11.35
N GLY A 92 -1.90 -28.85 -11.62
CA GLY A 92 -1.42 -28.65 -12.99
C GLY A 92 -0.16 -27.78 -13.06
N LEU A 93 0.22 -27.40 -14.28
CA LEU A 93 1.35 -26.51 -14.53
C LEU A 93 1.12 -25.13 -13.90
N GLU A 94 -0.13 -24.67 -13.85
CA GLU A 94 -0.53 -23.39 -13.24
C GLU A 94 -0.11 -23.30 -11.78
N ARG A 95 -0.25 -24.37 -11.05
CA ARG A 95 0.15 -24.50 -9.64
C ARG A 95 1.67 -24.39 -9.46
N ASN A 96 2.44 -24.96 -10.37
CA ASN A 96 3.90 -24.87 -10.36
C ASN A 96 4.38 -23.47 -10.77
N LEU A 97 3.72 -22.84 -11.73
CA LEU A 97 3.99 -21.45 -12.10
C LEU A 97 3.69 -20.48 -10.94
N ALA A 98 2.61 -20.67 -10.21
CA ALA A 98 2.32 -19.89 -9.01
C ALA A 98 3.37 -20.11 -7.90
N LEU A 99 3.94 -21.31 -7.77
CA LEU A 99 5.09 -21.57 -6.91
C LEU A 99 6.35 -20.84 -7.40
N GLY A 100 6.62 -20.87 -8.70
CA GLY A 100 7.71 -20.12 -9.32
C GLY A 100 7.59 -18.62 -9.05
N ALA A 101 6.38 -18.07 -9.13
CA ALA A 101 6.12 -16.69 -8.76
C ALA A 101 6.40 -16.40 -7.26
N ALA A 102 5.99 -17.30 -6.36
CA ALA A 102 6.27 -17.15 -4.93
C ALA A 102 7.78 -17.17 -4.64
N LEU A 103 8.53 -18.07 -5.29
CA LEU A 103 9.99 -18.13 -5.18
C LEU A 103 10.66 -16.87 -5.73
N GLY A 104 10.21 -16.36 -6.87
CA GLY A 104 10.72 -15.13 -7.46
C GLY A 104 10.50 -13.92 -6.55
N LEU A 105 9.31 -13.77 -5.98
CA LEU A 105 9.02 -12.72 -5.00
C LEU A 105 9.87 -12.86 -3.72
N GLY A 106 10.10 -14.09 -3.25
CA GLY A 106 10.98 -14.34 -2.11
C GLY A 106 12.44 -13.97 -2.39
N LEU A 107 12.93 -14.30 -3.58
CA LEU A 107 14.29 -13.90 -4.02
C LEU A 107 14.41 -12.37 -4.15
N ASP A 108 13.38 -11.71 -4.68
CA ASP A 108 13.38 -10.23 -4.77
C ASP A 108 13.35 -9.59 -3.38
N ALA A 109 12.58 -10.11 -2.42
CA ALA A 109 12.61 -9.66 -1.03
C ALA A 109 14.01 -9.78 -0.42
N LEU A 110 14.66 -10.94 -0.57
CA LEU A 110 16.03 -11.16 -0.08
C LEU A 110 17.03 -10.20 -0.74
N ARG A 111 16.90 -9.99 -2.05
CA ARG A 111 17.72 -9.04 -2.79
C ARG A 111 17.56 -7.61 -2.25
N GLN A 112 16.33 -7.16 -2.01
CA GLN A 112 16.06 -5.82 -1.48
C GLN A 112 16.60 -5.65 -0.06
N VAL A 113 16.48 -6.65 0.80
CA VAL A 113 17.10 -6.65 2.15
C VAL A 113 18.61 -6.56 2.03
N ALA A 114 19.24 -7.38 1.17
CA ALA A 114 20.68 -7.31 0.94
C ALA A 114 21.11 -5.96 0.41
N GLN A 115 20.34 -5.36 -0.50
CA GLN A 115 20.60 -3.99 -0.99
C GLN A 115 20.54 -2.97 0.15
N ALA A 116 19.52 -3.02 1.00
CA ALA A 116 19.41 -2.13 2.14
C ALA A 116 20.61 -2.26 3.09
N VAL A 117 21.04 -3.49 3.40
CA VAL A 117 22.22 -3.75 4.22
C VAL A 117 23.49 -3.19 3.57
N ILE A 118 23.71 -3.48 2.29
CA ILE A 118 24.91 -3.02 1.58
C ILE A 118 24.95 -1.50 1.50
N THR A 119 23.83 -0.85 1.15
CA THR A 119 23.80 0.63 1.05
C THR A 119 23.97 1.31 2.41
N THR A 120 23.57 0.64 3.50
CA THR A 120 23.70 1.19 4.87
C THR A 120 25.11 1.01 5.43
N PHE A 121 25.75 -0.14 5.18
CA PHE A 121 27.03 -0.48 5.83
C PHE A 121 28.25 -0.42 4.92
N SER A 122 28.08 -0.28 3.59
CA SER A 122 29.17 -0.26 2.63
C SER A 122 29.08 0.97 1.74
N SER A 123 30.04 1.88 1.88
CA SER A 123 30.26 2.95 0.91
C SER A 123 31.43 2.59 0.00
N PRO A 124 31.54 3.14 -1.23
CA PRO A 124 32.72 2.96 -2.07
C PRO A 124 34.03 3.31 -1.34
N ALA A 125 33.98 4.33 -0.48
CA ALA A 125 35.12 4.78 0.31
C ALA A 125 35.52 3.78 1.41
N SER A 126 34.55 3.06 2.02
CA SER A 126 34.82 2.08 3.06
C SER A 126 35.23 0.70 2.52
N SER A 127 34.82 0.37 1.29
CA SER A 127 35.12 -0.92 0.66
C SER A 127 36.47 -0.97 -0.06
N GLY A 128 37.16 0.18 -0.24
CA GLY A 128 38.39 0.26 -1.00
C GLY A 128 38.21 -0.04 -2.51
N SER A 129 36.98 -0.20 -2.99
CA SER A 129 36.67 -0.48 -4.39
C SER A 129 36.79 0.76 -5.24
N THR A 130 37.28 0.60 -6.47
CA THR A 130 37.27 1.70 -7.44
C THR A 130 35.85 2.08 -7.86
N PRO A 131 35.59 3.34 -8.25
CA PRO A 131 34.27 3.74 -8.77
C PRO A 131 33.77 2.88 -9.94
N ALA A 132 34.69 2.35 -10.75
CA ALA A 132 34.37 1.47 -11.88
C ALA A 132 33.87 0.11 -11.42
N GLU A 133 34.53 -0.50 -10.43
CA GLU A 133 34.10 -1.78 -9.83
C GLU A 133 32.76 -1.65 -9.13
N TRP A 134 32.55 -0.54 -8.40
CA TRP A 134 31.27 -0.26 -7.76
C TRP A 134 30.12 -0.10 -8.77
N ASN A 135 30.37 0.63 -9.86
CA ASN A 135 29.38 0.77 -10.93
C ASN A 135 29.08 -0.56 -11.64
N ALA A 136 30.09 -1.41 -11.85
CA ALA A 136 29.89 -2.75 -12.43
C ALA A 136 29.05 -3.63 -11.49
N TYR A 137 29.33 -3.60 -10.19
CA TYR A 137 28.53 -4.29 -9.18
C TYR A 137 27.07 -3.82 -9.18
N LEU A 138 26.82 -2.51 -9.17
CA LEU A 138 25.46 -1.96 -9.21
C LEU A 138 24.71 -2.37 -10.48
N ARG A 139 25.37 -2.39 -11.63
CA ARG A 139 24.76 -2.84 -12.89
C ARG A 139 24.33 -4.31 -12.82
N LEU A 140 25.20 -5.19 -12.34
CA LEU A 140 24.88 -6.62 -12.15
C LEU A 140 23.72 -6.82 -11.15
N TRP A 141 23.72 -6.01 -10.09
CA TRP A 141 22.66 -6.04 -9.10
C TRP A 141 21.30 -5.62 -9.67
N HIS A 142 21.27 -4.54 -10.45
CA HIS A 142 20.04 -4.11 -11.12
C HIS A 142 19.57 -5.11 -12.17
N LEU A 143 20.50 -5.69 -12.94
CA LEU A 143 20.18 -6.70 -13.94
C LEU A 143 19.59 -7.96 -13.29
N SER A 144 20.17 -8.43 -12.19
CA SER A 144 19.65 -9.59 -11.45
C SER A 144 18.23 -9.33 -10.94
N GLY A 145 17.98 -8.15 -10.37
CA GLY A 145 16.64 -7.75 -9.94
C GLY A 145 15.64 -7.74 -11.09
N PHE A 146 16.03 -7.16 -12.21
CA PHE A 146 15.19 -7.13 -13.40
C PHE A 146 14.82 -8.54 -13.89
N VAL A 147 15.79 -9.45 -13.97
CA VAL A 147 15.55 -10.85 -14.39
C VAL A 147 14.59 -11.56 -13.43
N ILE A 148 14.78 -11.39 -12.11
CA ILE A 148 13.90 -11.98 -11.10
C ILE A 148 12.46 -11.46 -11.25
N VAL A 149 12.29 -10.15 -11.39
CA VAL A 149 10.96 -9.52 -11.55
C VAL A 149 10.28 -9.98 -12.83
N VAL A 150 10.99 -9.96 -13.98
CA VAL A 150 10.42 -10.42 -15.24
C VAL A 150 10.01 -11.89 -15.18
N ALA A 151 10.86 -12.77 -14.65
CA ALA A 151 10.54 -14.20 -14.51
C ALA A 151 9.30 -14.39 -13.60
N THR A 152 9.20 -13.62 -12.53
CA THR A 152 8.06 -13.64 -11.61
C THR A 152 6.77 -13.23 -12.32
N LEU A 153 6.79 -12.12 -13.05
CA LEU A 153 5.63 -11.61 -13.79
C LEU A 153 5.20 -12.58 -14.91
N VAL A 154 6.15 -13.20 -15.60
CA VAL A 154 5.87 -14.25 -16.59
C VAL A 154 5.19 -15.45 -15.92
N CYS A 155 5.68 -15.92 -14.79
CA CYS A 155 5.06 -17.01 -14.05
C CYS A 155 3.61 -16.68 -13.65
N ILE A 156 3.35 -15.47 -13.14
CA ILE A 156 2.01 -15.02 -12.75
C ILE A 156 1.09 -14.95 -13.97
N LEU A 157 1.56 -14.33 -15.05
CA LEU A 157 0.80 -14.15 -16.28
C LEU A 157 0.39 -15.49 -16.90
N LEU A 158 1.34 -16.42 -16.98
CA LEU A 158 1.08 -17.76 -17.52
C LEU A 158 0.16 -18.57 -16.60
N ALA A 159 0.34 -18.51 -15.28
CA ALA A 159 -0.53 -19.20 -14.33
C ALA A 159 -1.98 -18.72 -14.46
N ALA A 160 -2.19 -17.40 -14.42
CA ALA A 160 -3.53 -16.82 -14.48
C ALA A 160 -4.17 -16.97 -15.89
N GLY A 161 -3.40 -16.73 -16.94
CA GLY A 161 -3.89 -16.88 -18.32
C GLY A 161 -4.32 -18.31 -18.66
N ARG A 162 -3.56 -19.32 -18.20
CA ARG A 162 -3.93 -20.74 -18.39
C ARG A 162 -5.14 -21.12 -17.54
N ALA A 163 -5.16 -20.71 -16.28
CA ALA A 163 -6.29 -20.98 -15.39
C ALA A 163 -7.59 -20.37 -15.92
N GLU A 164 -7.54 -19.14 -16.43
CA GLU A 164 -8.71 -18.50 -17.03
C GLU A 164 -9.14 -19.19 -18.34
N ARG A 165 -8.18 -19.61 -19.17
CA ARG A 165 -8.49 -20.39 -20.36
C ARG A 165 -9.17 -21.71 -20.02
N ALA A 166 -8.76 -22.37 -18.95
CA ALA A 166 -9.40 -23.61 -18.50
C ALA A 166 -10.85 -23.38 -18.05
N ILE A 167 -11.16 -22.21 -17.49
CA ILE A 167 -12.52 -21.83 -17.05
C ILE A 167 -13.38 -21.37 -18.22
N THR A 168 -12.86 -20.48 -19.08
CA THR A 168 -13.64 -19.78 -20.11
C THR A 168 -13.59 -20.45 -21.47
N GLY A 169 -12.67 -21.40 -21.69
CA GLY A 169 -12.37 -22.01 -22.97
C GLY A 169 -11.69 -21.09 -23.99
N ARG A 170 -11.41 -19.83 -23.64
CA ARG A 170 -10.83 -18.82 -24.54
C ARG A 170 -9.53 -18.26 -23.97
N HIS A 171 -8.66 -17.79 -24.85
CA HIS A 171 -7.48 -17.04 -24.40
C HIS A 171 -7.91 -15.68 -23.86
N PRO A 172 -7.55 -15.32 -22.64
CA PRO A 172 -7.89 -14.02 -22.09
C PRO A 172 -7.13 -12.90 -22.83
N THR A 173 -7.85 -11.93 -23.39
CA THR A 173 -7.26 -10.82 -24.15
C THR A 173 -6.35 -9.96 -23.28
N TRP A 174 -6.68 -9.80 -22.00
CA TRP A 174 -5.83 -9.07 -21.06
C TRP A 174 -4.45 -9.71 -20.91
N ALA A 175 -4.34 -11.04 -20.94
CA ALA A 175 -3.07 -11.73 -20.82
C ALA A 175 -2.17 -11.50 -22.04
N LEU A 176 -2.76 -11.37 -23.23
CA LEU A 176 -2.03 -11.03 -24.46
C LEU A 176 -1.51 -9.58 -24.39
N VAL A 177 -2.35 -8.65 -23.96
CA VAL A 177 -1.96 -7.23 -23.79
C VAL A 177 -0.86 -7.07 -22.74
N ALA A 178 -1.07 -7.65 -21.56
CA ALA A 178 -0.08 -7.58 -20.47
C ALA A 178 1.25 -8.28 -20.86
N GLY A 179 1.17 -9.42 -21.57
CA GLY A 179 2.33 -10.13 -22.10
C GLY A 179 3.09 -9.31 -23.15
N GLY A 180 2.38 -8.64 -24.04
CA GLY A 180 2.97 -7.73 -25.02
C GLY A 180 3.69 -6.55 -24.37
N LEU A 181 3.08 -5.93 -23.38
CA LEU A 181 3.69 -4.83 -22.59
C LEU A 181 4.93 -5.31 -21.83
N LEU A 182 4.87 -6.49 -21.23
CA LEU A 182 6.01 -7.07 -20.51
C LEU A 182 7.16 -7.39 -21.46
N ALA A 183 6.87 -7.96 -22.63
CA ALA A 183 7.88 -8.23 -23.66
C ALA A 183 8.51 -6.92 -24.17
N ALA A 184 7.70 -5.91 -24.47
CA ALA A 184 8.20 -4.59 -24.89
C ALA A 184 9.07 -3.92 -23.81
N SER A 185 8.67 -3.99 -22.54
CA SER A 185 9.45 -3.53 -21.41
C SER A 185 10.80 -4.26 -21.31
N THR A 186 10.79 -5.59 -21.46
CA THR A 186 11.98 -6.42 -21.36
C THR A 186 12.97 -6.12 -22.47
N ILE A 187 12.50 -6.09 -23.72
CA ILE A 187 13.33 -5.76 -24.89
C ILE A 187 13.87 -4.34 -24.75
N GLY A 188 13.02 -3.38 -24.42
CA GLY A 188 13.42 -1.99 -24.24
C GLY A 188 14.49 -1.83 -23.16
N TYR A 189 14.31 -2.47 -21.99
CA TYR A 189 15.30 -2.41 -20.91
C TYR A 189 16.65 -3.01 -21.32
N LEU A 190 16.65 -4.18 -21.96
CA LEU A 190 17.87 -4.81 -22.47
C LEU A 190 18.56 -3.92 -23.49
N THR A 191 17.81 -3.31 -24.40
CA THR A 191 18.35 -2.36 -25.39
C THR A 191 19.01 -1.16 -24.69
N LEU A 192 18.42 -0.63 -23.63
CA LEU A 192 19.01 0.45 -22.84
C LEU A 192 20.30 0.05 -22.08
N GLN A 193 20.42 -1.24 -21.70
CA GLN A 193 21.62 -1.73 -21.02
C GLN A 193 22.80 -1.97 -21.99
N ILE A 194 22.51 -2.39 -23.23
CA ILE A 194 23.50 -2.73 -24.25
C ILE A 194 23.91 -1.48 -25.05
N GLY A 195 22.96 -0.56 -25.29
CA GLY A 195 23.21 0.65 -26.10
C GLY A 195 23.80 1.78 -25.26
N ASP A 196 24.76 2.52 -25.87
CA ASP A 196 25.24 3.80 -25.33
C ASP A 196 24.24 4.92 -25.63
N PHE A 197 23.03 4.81 -25.04
CA PHE A 197 22.08 5.90 -25.13
C PHE A 197 22.56 7.09 -24.30
N PRO A 198 22.64 8.30 -24.89
CA PRO A 198 23.11 9.48 -24.18
C PRO A 198 22.26 9.70 -22.92
N ARG A 199 22.96 9.76 -21.79
CA ARG A 199 22.36 10.04 -20.49
C ARG A 199 22.32 11.53 -20.26
N ASP A 200 21.50 12.25 -21.03
CA ASP A 200 21.18 13.62 -20.65
C ASP A 200 19.98 13.60 -19.68
N PRO A 201 20.23 13.66 -18.37
CA PRO A 201 19.17 13.62 -17.37
C PRO A 201 18.31 14.91 -17.41
N PHE A 202 18.77 15.96 -18.10
CA PHE A 202 18.13 17.26 -18.20
C PHE A 202 17.32 17.43 -19.48
N ALA A 203 17.48 16.53 -20.45
CA ALA A 203 16.65 16.51 -21.65
C ALA A 203 15.17 16.30 -21.31
N GLY A 204 14.30 16.82 -22.14
CA GLY A 204 12.85 16.59 -22.02
C GLY A 204 12.48 15.11 -22.02
N PHE A 205 11.19 14.77 -22.12
CA PHE A 205 10.71 13.37 -22.14
C PHE A 205 11.32 12.61 -23.32
N SER A 206 12.11 11.58 -23.02
CA SER A 206 12.89 10.81 -23.98
C SER A 206 12.28 9.42 -24.21
N LEU A 207 12.69 8.78 -25.34
CA LEU A 207 12.34 7.36 -25.59
C LEU A 207 12.77 6.44 -24.43
N ARG A 208 13.88 6.78 -23.79
CA ARG A 208 14.38 6.08 -22.61
C ARG A 208 13.38 6.13 -21.45
N ASP A 209 12.80 7.29 -21.17
CA ASP A 209 11.78 7.43 -20.11
C ASP A 209 10.58 6.56 -20.43
N LEU A 210 10.10 6.58 -21.68
CA LEU A 210 8.99 5.72 -22.11
C LEU A 210 9.29 4.24 -21.84
N ILE A 211 10.48 3.77 -22.17
CA ILE A 211 10.89 2.37 -21.95
C ILE A 211 10.90 2.03 -20.45
N ILE A 212 11.43 2.93 -19.62
CA ILE A 212 11.46 2.72 -18.16
C ILE A 212 10.04 2.66 -17.58
N TRP A 213 9.10 3.47 -18.08
CA TRP A 213 7.72 3.46 -17.66
C TRP A 213 6.95 2.20 -18.07
N LEU A 214 7.36 1.50 -19.14
CA LEU A 214 6.71 0.25 -19.56
C LEU A 214 6.76 -0.85 -18.49
N GLY A 215 7.77 -0.88 -17.62
CA GLY A 215 7.87 -1.85 -16.53
C GLY A 215 6.68 -1.77 -15.55
N PRO A 216 6.51 -0.65 -14.85
CA PRO A 216 5.36 -0.44 -13.97
C PRO A 216 4.01 -0.57 -14.69
N VAL A 217 3.88 -0.10 -15.95
CA VAL A 217 2.64 -0.24 -16.74
C VAL A 217 2.33 -1.71 -16.99
N SER A 218 3.31 -2.55 -17.31
CA SER A 218 3.09 -4.00 -17.51
C SER A 218 2.65 -4.68 -16.21
N SER A 219 3.24 -4.32 -15.07
CA SER A 219 2.84 -4.84 -13.75
C SER A 219 1.41 -4.43 -13.39
N LEU A 220 1.03 -3.19 -13.70
CA LEU A 220 -0.34 -2.71 -13.51
C LEU A 220 -1.34 -3.45 -14.41
N ALA A 221 -0.99 -3.70 -15.68
CA ALA A 221 -1.82 -4.47 -16.61
C ALA A 221 -2.04 -5.92 -16.12
N ILE A 222 -1.00 -6.56 -15.58
CA ILE A 222 -1.12 -7.88 -14.95
C ILE A 222 -2.02 -7.83 -13.71
N ALA A 223 -1.87 -6.80 -12.87
CA ALA A 223 -2.71 -6.61 -11.69
C ALA A 223 -4.20 -6.48 -12.07
N VAL A 224 -4.53 -5.66 -13.07
CA VAL A 224 -5.90 -5.54 -13.61
C VAL A 224 -6.39 -6.88 -14.14
N GLY A 225 -5.57 -7.59 -14.90
CA GLY A 225 -5.91 -8.93 -15.42
C GLY A 225 -6.20 -9.94 -14.31
N LEU A 226 -5.44 -9.93 -13.21
CA LEU A 226 -5.70 -10.76 -12.04
C LEU A 226 -7.03 -10.42 -11.34
N VAL A 227 -7.42 -9.14 -11.30
CA VAL A 227 -8.74 -8.75 -10.78
C VAL A 227 -9.86 -9.31 -11.68
N MET A 228 -9.70 -9.21 -13.00
CA MET A 228 -10.66 -9.77 -13.95
C MET A 228 -10.74 -11.31 -13.82
N HIS A 229 -9.58 -11.97 -13.75
CA HIS A 229 -9.50 -13.42 -13.51
C HIS A 229 -10.19 -13.84 -12.21
N ALA A 230 -9.94 -13.12 -11.11
CA ALA A 230 -10.58 -13.35 -9.83
C ALA A 230 -12.11 -13.19 -9.87
N ALA A 231 -12.65 -12.39 -10.80
CA ALA A 231 -14.08 -12.25 -10.99
C ALA A 231 -14.69 -13.48 -11.68
N HIS A 232 -13.93 -14.17 -12.55
CA HIS A 232 -14.40 -15.39 -13.23
C HIS A 232 -14.34 -16.65 -12.34
N ILE A 233 -13.42 -16.70 -11.35
CA ILE A 233 -13.34 -17.85 -10.40
C ILE A 233 -14.47 -17.79 -9.36
N ARG A 234 -15.33 -16.81 -9.40
CA ARG A 234 -16.32 -16.53 -8.37
C ARG A 234 -17.30 -17.71 -8.20
N SER A 235 -17.43 -18.18 -6.95
CA SER A 235 -18.41 -19.19 -6.57
C SER A 235 -19.85 -18.67 -6.75
N ASP A 236 -20.72 -19.44 -7.39
CA ASP A 236 -22.14 -19.13 -7.54
C ASP A 236 -22.94 -19.26 -6.22
N ASP A 237 -22.31 -19.87 -5.19
CA ASP A 237 -22.93 -20.02 -3.88
C ASP A 237 -22.74 -18.75 -3.04
N PRO A 238 -23.81 -17.98 -2.73
CA PRO A 238 -23.71 -16.70 -2.01
C PRO A 238 -23.38 -16.86 -0.53
N ASP A 239 -23.73 -17.95 0.13
CA ASP A 239 -23.61 -18.09 1.57
C ASP A 239 -22.17 -18.22 2.08
N PRO A 240 -21.30 -19.09 1.53
CA PRO A 240 -19.91 -19.15 1.93
C PRO A 240 -19.13 -17.87 1.54
N ALA A 241 -19.57 -17.15 0.51
CA ALA A 241 -18.97 -15.87 0.13
C ALA A 241 -19.22 -14.77 1.19
N TRP A 242 -20.43 -14.72 1.75
CA TRP A 242 -20.73 -13.79 2.84
C TRP A 242 -20.02 -14.13 4.14
N THR A 243 -19.86 -15.40 4.46
CA THR A 243 -19.08 -15.85 5.63
C THR A 243 -17.62 -15.42 5.49
N ARG A 244 -17.02 -15.60 4.31
CA ARG A 244 -15.65 -15.13 4.04
C ARG A 244 -15.52 -13.63 4.13
N ALA A 245 -16.49 -12.89 3.60
CA ALA A 245 -16.51 -11.43 3.69
C ALA A 245 -16.63 -10.96 5.16
N ALA A 246 -17.45 -11.63 5.96
CA ALA A 246 -17.57 -11.35 7.39
C ALA A 246 -16.26 -11.62 8.16
N ASP A 247 -15.55 -12.71 7.84
CA ASP A 247 -14.21 -13.00 8.38
C ASP A 247 -13.20 -11.93 7.98
N GLY A 248 -13.25 -11.48 6.72
CA GLY A 248 -12.42 -10.38 6.23
C GLY A 248 -12.65 -9.09 7.02
N LEU A 249 -13.92 -8.73 7.21
CA LEU A 249 -14.32 -7.56 8.00
C LEU A 249 -13.91 -7.69 9.47
N GLY A 250 -13.98 -8.88 10.06
CA GLY A 250 -13.48 -9.17 11.41
C GLY A 250 -11.99 -8.88 11.53
N ARG A 251 -11.16 -9.39 10.60
CA ARG A 251 -9.71 -9.13 10.57
C ARG A 251 -9.39 -7.65 10.39
N TYR A 252 -10.11 -6.97 9.50
CA TYR A 252 -9.97 -5.53 9.34
C TYR A 252 -10.25 -4.78 10.64
N LYS A 253 -11.34 -5.15 11.34
CA LYS A 253 -11.72 -4.56 12.63
C LYS A 253 -10.63 -4.76 13.68
N ASP A 254 -10.10 -5.97 13.83
CA ASP A 254 -9.08 -6.29 14.82
C ASP A 254 -7.77 -5.57 14.53
N ALA A 255 -7.34 -5.52 13.27
CA ALA A 255 -6.17 -4.75 12.85
C ALA A 255 -6.36 -3.23 13.08
N THR A 256 -7.57 -2.71 12.85
CA THR A 256 -7.89 -1.30 13.13
C THR A 256 -7.83 -0.99 14.63
N ALA A 257 -8.31 -1.90 15.49
CA ALA A 257 -8.22 -1.75 16.93
C ALA A 257 -6.76 -1.72 17.40
N LEU A 258 -5.92 -2.63 16.89
CA LEU A 258 -4.49 -2.65 17.19
C LEU A 258 -3.80 -1.36 16.74
N ARG A 259 -4.11 -0.87 15.54
CA ARG A 259 -3.56 0.39 15.04
C ARG A 259 -3.92 1.59 15.91
N LEU A 260 -5.16 1.70 16.37
CA LEU A 260 -5.57 2.75 17.30
C LEU A 260 -4.84 2.67 18.63
N LEU A 261 -4.61 1.45 19.14
CA LEU A 261 -3.79 1.24 20.34
C LEU A 261 -2.35 1.74 20.12
N LEU A 262 -1.75 1.45 18.96
CA LEU A 262 -0.41 1.91 18.61
C LEU A 262 -0.32 3.44 18.52
N VAL A 263 -1.34 4.09 17.92
CA VAL A 263 -1.40 5.56 17.86
C VAL A 263 -1.51 6.14 19.27
N PHE A 264 -2.33 5.56 20.15
CA PHE A 264 -2.43 5.97 21.53
C PHE A 264 -1.11 5.80 22.29
N LEU A 265 -0.44 4.66 22.13
CA LEU A 265 0.87 4.40 22.73
C LEU A 265 1.92 5.41 22.22
N ALA A 266 1.95 5.69 20.92
CA ALA A 266 2.85 6.70 20.35
C ALA A 266 2.62 8.07 20.97
N GLY A 267 1.35 8.49 21.10
CA GLY A 267 0.98 9.75 21.75
C GLY A 267 1.42 9.79 23.23
N MET A 268 1.23 8.70 23.97
CA MET A 268 1.65 8.58 25.37
C MET A 268 3.18 8.67 25.49
N PHE A 269 3.94 7.99 24.64
CA PHE A 269 5.41 8.07 24.65
C PHE A 269 5.93 9.44 24.23
N LEU A 270 5.26 10.16 23.34
CA LEU A 270 5.59 11.54 22.99
C LEU A 270 5.42 12.49 24.19
N VAL A 271 4.37 12.28 24.98
CA VAL A 271 4.15 13.06 26.22
C VAL A 271 5.20 12.71 27.28
N LEU A 272 5.45 11.41 27.49
CA LEU A 272 6.46 10.93 28.45
C LEU A 272 7.89 11.32 28.03
N GLY A 273 8.17 11.45 26.74
CA GLY A 273 9.46 11.92 26.24
C GLY A 273 9.84 13.33 26.73
N ARG A 274 8.83 14.15 27.06
CA ARG A 274 9.07 15.47 27.69
C ARG A 274 9.50 15.38 29.15
N THR A 275 9.36 14.22 29.79
CA THR A 275 9.62 14.02 31.24
C THR A 275 10.94 13.32 31.55
N GLY A 276 11.87 13.15 30.59
CA GLY A 276 13.24 12.69 30.86
C GLY A 276 13.70 11.39 30.16
N LEU A 277 12.91 10.84 29.20
CA LEU A 277 13.42 9.76 28.35
C LEU A 277 14.52 10.28 27.42
N SER A 278 15.58 9.49 27.23
CA SER A 278 16.61 9.87 26.27
C SER A 278 16.01 9.92 24.85
N PRO A 279 16.38 10.90 24.02
CA PRO A 279 15.85 11.04 22.66
C PRO A 279 16.02 9.77 21.81
N LEU A 280 17.12 9.05 21.97
CA LEU A 280 17.40 7.79 21.26
C LEU A 280 16.42 6.67 21.65
N VAL A 281 16.10 6.53 22.94
CA VAL A 281 15.13 5.53 23.42
C VAL A 281 13.74 5.84 22.89
N LEU A 282 13.33 7.13 22.99
CA LEU A 282 12.05 7.59 22.47
C LEU A 282 11.92 7.30 20.97
N LEU A 283 12.96 7.63 20.21
CA LEU A 283 13.01 7.42 18.76
C LEU A 283 12.95 5.94 18.40
N GLY A 284 13.68 5.06 19.10
CA GLY A 284 13.62 3.62 18.92
C GLY A 284 12.22 3.05 19.19
N ILE A 285 11.54 3.53 20.23
CA ILE A 285 10.16 3.14 20.53
C ILE A 285 9.22 3.62 19.42
N LEU A 286 9.30 4.86 18.96
CA LEU A 286 8.47 5.39 17.88
C LEU A 286 8.71 4.67 16.56
N CYS A 287 9.96 4.33 16.24
CA CYS A 287 10.31 3.52 15.08
C CYS A 287 9.65 2.13 15.14
N THR A 288 9.74 1.46 16.30
CA THR A 288 9.10 0.15 16.51
C THR A 288 7.58 0.24 16.37
N ILE A 289 6.94 1.24 16.98
CA ILE A 289 5.50 1.49 16.85
C ILE A 289 5.13 1.74 15.39
N GLY A 290 5.92 2.52 14.66
CA GLY A 290 5.71 2.79 13.25
C GLY A 290 5.80 1.53 12.38
N LEU A 291 6.80 0.69 12.59
CA LEU A 291 6.96 -0.59 11.88
C LEU A 291 5.78 -1.54 12.17
N VAL A 292 5.37 -1.68 13.42
CA VAL A 292 4.18 -2.47 13.78
C VAL A 292 2.91 -1.85 13.18
N GLY A 293 2.84 -0.51 13.09
CA GLY A 293 1.77 0.23 12.41
C GLY A 293 1.65 -0.16 10.94
N ILE A 294 2.77 -0.24 10.21
CA ILE A 294 2.80 -0.70 8.82
C ILE A 294 2.29 -2.13 8.70
N VAL A 295 2.75 -3.05 9.56
CA VAL A 295 2.29 -4.44 9.56
C VAL A 295 0.78 -4.52 9.80
N THR A 296 0.25 -3.73 10.74
CA THR A 296 -1.21 -3.69 10.98
C THR A 296 -1.98 -3.13 9.79
N SER A 297 -1.43 -2.16 9.05
CA SER A 297 -2.02 -1.65 7.81
C SER A 297 -2.10 -2.73 6.72
N LEU A 298 -1.07 -3.59 6.61
CA LEU A 298 -1.11 -4.75 5.71
C LEU A 298 -2.24 -5.73 6.10
N PHE A 299 -2.44 -6.00 7.39
CA PHE A 299 -3.56 -6.83 7.85
C PHE A 299 -4.92 -6.17 7.60
N GLN A 300 -5.04 -4.84 7.72
CA GLN A 300 -6.25 -4.12 7.33
C GLN A 300 -6.56 -4.33 5.85
N ILE A 301 -5.57 -4.16 4.97
CA ILE A 301 -5.70 -4.37 3.54
C ILE A 301 -6.10 -5.82 3.24
N ALA A 302 -5.42 -6.79 3.82
CA ALA A 302 -5.75 -8.21 3.66
C ALA A 302 -7.19 -8.53 4.11
N GLY A 303 -7.65 -7.90 5.20
CA GLY A 303 -9.04 -7.99 5.66
C GLY A 303 -10.02 -7.42 4.64
N LEU A 304 -9.76 -6.23 4.09
CA LEU A 304 -10.61 -5.59 3.07
C LEU A 304 -10.63 -6.36 1.75
N VAL A 305 -9.48 -6.89 1.29
CA VAL A 305 -9.41 -7.76 0.10
C VAL A 305 -10.32 -8.98 0.27
N ARG A 306 -10.30 -9.60 1.47
CA ARG A 306 -11.18 -10.73 1.79
C ARG A 306 -12.66 -10.30 1.91
N THR A 307 -12.92 -9.09 2.40
CA THR A 307 -14.28 -8.51 2.43
C THR A 307 -14.84 -8.33 1.02
N ALA A 308 -13.98 -8.07 0.02
CA ALA A 308 -14.35 -7.99 -1.38
C ALA A 308 -14.79 -9.34 -1.99
N ASP A 309 -14.68 -10.45 -1.25
CA ASP A 309 -15.27 -11.74 -1.63
C ASP A 309 -16.82 -11.77 -1.52
N ALA A 310 -17.43 -10.72 -0.96
CA ALA A 310 -18.89 -10.58 -0.95
C ALA A 310 -19.47 -10.76 -2.38
N PRO A 311 -20.65 -11.39 -2.53
CA PRO A 311 -21.25 -11.73 -3.82
C PRO A 311 -21.41 -10.54 -4.78
N LYS A 312 -21.62 -9.35 -4.24
CA LYS A 312 -21.70 -8.09 -5.00
C LYS A 312 -20.84 -7.04 -4.28
N PRO A 313 -19.50 -7.08 -4.47
CA PRO A 313 -18.64 -6.09 -3.81
C PRO A 313 -19.00 -4.69 -4.34
N PRO A 314 -19.14 -3.72 -3.46
CA PRO A 314 -19.42 -2.36 -3.89
C PRO A 314 -18.19 -1.75 -4.60
N VAL A 315 -18.43 -0.93 -5.63
CA VAL A 315 -17.38 -0.21 -6.35
C VAL A 315 -16.53 0.64 -5.38
N ALA A 316 -17.15 1.21 -4.35
CA ALA A 316 -16.43 1.96 -3.32
C ALA A 316 -15.34 1.14 -2.60
N LEU A 317 -15.50 -0.18 -2.46
CA LEU A 317 -14.48 -1.04 -1.88
C LEU A 317 -13.29 -1.23 -2.84
N ALA A 318 -13.55 -1.31 -4.15
CA ALA A 318 -12.51 -1.37 -5.16
C ALA A 318 -11.68 -0.06 -5.23
N VAL A 319 -12.30 1.08 -4.90
CA VAL A 319 -11.62 2.37 -4.80
C VAL A 319 -10.88 2.52 -3.45
N ALA A 320 -11.48 2.05 -2.35
CA ALA A 320 -10.86 2.14 -1.02
C ALA A 320 -9.54 1.35 -0.93
N LEU A 321 -9.45 0.18 -1.57
CA LEU A 321 -8.26 -0.66 -1.52
C LEU A 321 -6.99 0.04 -2.04
N PRO A 322 -6.94 0.60 -3.26
CA PRO A 322 -5.77 1.33 -3.72
C PRO A 322 -5.48 2.58 -2.88
N LEU A 323 -6.49 3.28 -2.38
CA LEU A 323 -6.29 4.41 -1.47
C LEU A 323 -5.60 4.01 -0.17
N PHE A 324 -5.99 2.86 0.42
CA PHE A 324 -5.26 2.29 1.56
C PHE A 324 -3.82 1.95 1.21
N GLY A 325 -3.58 1.44 0.01
CA GLY A 325 -2.23 1.13 -0.47
C GLY A 325 -1.36 2.38 -0.58
N VAL A 326 -1.89 3.45 -1.17
CA VAL A 326 -1.17 4.73 -1.26
C VAL A 326 -0.94 5.33 0.12
N ALA A 327 -1.91 5.24 1.05
CA ALA A 327 -1.74 5.67 2.42
C ALA A 327 -0.61 4.90 3.12
N LEU A 328 -0.53 3.58 2.92
CA LEU A 328 0.56 2.74 3.42
C LEU A 328 1.92 3.16 2.85
N ALA A 329 1.98 3.45 1.54
CA ALA A 329 3.21 3.94 0.92
C ALA A 329 3.69 5.26 1.53
N LEU A 330 2.77 6.20 1.77
CA LEU A 330 3.10 7.47 2.44
C LEU A 330 3.52 7.28 3.90
N GLU A 331 2.97 6.30 4.62
CA GLU A 331 3.42 5.93 5.96
C GLU A 331 4.86 5.41 5.94
N CYS A 332 5.22 4.58 4.96
CA CYS A 332 6.61 4.15 4.76
C CYS A 332 7.53 5.35 4.51
N VAL A 333 7.13 6.29 3.64
CA VAL A 333 7.89 7.52 3.38
C VAL A 333 8.11 8.33 4.67
N ALA A 334 7.06 8.49 5.48
CA ALA A 334 7.14 9.25 6.73
C ALA A 334 8.05 8.61 7.80
N LEU A 335 8.28 7.29 7.72
CA LEU A 335 9.19 6.58 8.63
C LEU A 335 10.67 6.71 8.27
N VAL A 336 11.00 6.97 6.99
CA VAL A 336 12.39 7.01 6.53
C VAL A 336 13.26 8.00 7.31
N PRO A 337 12.83 9.25 7.58
CA PRO A 337 13.63 10.18 8.38
C PRO A 337 13.91 9.66 9.79
N ILE A 338 12.93 8.99 10.40
CA ILE A 338 13.04 8.44 11.75
C ILE A 338 14.05 7.29 11.76
N VAL A 339 13.95 6.38 10.80
CA VAL A 339 14.85 5.23 10.64
C VAL A 339 16.28 5.72 10.33
N SER A 340 16.43 6.66 9.40
CA SER A 340 17.72 7.22 9.03
C SER A 340 18.40 7.90 10.22
N PHE A 341 17.66 8.64 11.04
CA PHE A 341 18.20 9.25 12.26
C PHE A 341 18.71 8.20 13.26
N VAL A 342 17.99 7.07 13.42
CA VAL A 342 18.39 5.99 14.33
C VAL A 342 19.70 5.34 13.90
N PHE A 343 19.88 5.10 12.59
CA PHE A 343 21.01 4.32 12.08
C PHE A 343 22.26 5.16 11.75
N HIS A 344 22.10 6.41 11.35
CA HIS A 344 23.22 7.25 10.88
C HIS A 344 23.60 8.41 11.84
N GLY A 345 22.87 8.58 12.94
CA GLY A 345 23.08 9.70 13.85
C GLY A 345 22.55 11.03 13.30
N GLY A 346 22.55 12.07 14.17
CA GLY A 346 21.88 13.34 13.91
C GLY A 346 22.44 14.19 12.76
N GLU A 347 23.71 14.00 12.35
CA GLU A 347 24.35 14.87 11.35
C GLU A 347 23.76 14.69 9.95
N ASN A 348 23.44 13.46 9.56
CA ASN A 348 22.84 13.18 8.23
C ASN A 348 21.30 13.33 8.21
N ALA A 349 20.66 13.37 9.38
CA ALA A 349 19.20 13.50 9.46
C ALA A 349 18.71 14.95 9.31
N THR A 350 19.59 15.95 9.50
CA THR A 350 19.22 17.38 9.37
C THR A 350 18.75 17.71 7.94
N HIS A 351 19.34 17.10 6.92
CA HIS A 351 18.91 17.25 5.54
C HIS A 351 17.50 16.70 5.30
N LEU A 352 17.14 15.58 5.94
CA LEU A 352 15.82 14.98 5.82
C LEU A 352 14.72 15.75 6.60
N GLN A 353 15.12 16.49 7.64
CA GLN A 353 14.18 17.32 8.43
C GLN A 353 13.66 18.54 7.64
N HIS A 354 14.44 19.03 6.68
CA HIS A 354 14.04 20.15 5.81
C HIS A 354 13.20 19.72 4.60
N ALA A 355 13.10 18.41 4.33
CA ALA A 355 12.19 17.92 3.32
C ALA A 355 10.75 18.10 3.80
N SER A 356 9.95 18.82 3.03
CA SER A 356 8.51 19.14 3.11
C SER A 356 7.63 18.24 4.00
N LEU A 357 8.02 17.97 5.25
CA LEU A 357 7.25 17.21 6.23
C LEU A 357 5.81 17.72 6.41
N PRO A 358 5.55 19.07 6.46
CA PRO A 358 4.19 19.57 6.58
C PRO A 358 3.33 19.28 5.34
N GLU A 359 3.89 19.37 4.12
CA GLU A 359 3.16 19.06 2.89
C GLU A 359 2.86 17.55 2.80
N LEU A 360 3.81 16.70 3.14
CA LEU A 360 3.63 15.25 3.19
C LEU A 360 2.60 14.85 4.26
N ALA A 361 2.64 15.48 5.43
CA ALA A 361 1.67 15.27 6.49
C ALA A 361 0.26 15.69 6.05
N ALA A 362 0.11 16.86 5.41
CA ALA A 362 -1.16 17.33 4.86
C ALA A 362 -1.71 16.39 3.78
N LEU A 363 -0.85 15.91 2.87
CA LEU A 363 -1.23 14.94 1.84
C LEU A 363 -1.69 13.62 2.45
N THR A 364 -0.95 13.10 3.44
CA THR A 364 -1.28 11.85 4.14
C THR A 364 -2.62 11.97 4.87
N GLN A 365 -2.87 13.11 5.49
CA GLN A 365 -4.12 13.39 6.21
C GLN A 365 -5.31 13.53 5.26
N ALA A 366 -5.15 14.25 4.14
CA ALA A 366 -6.16 14.37 3.10
C ALA A 366 -6.51 13.00 2.50
N LEU A 367 -5.49 12.21 2.16
CA LEU A 367 -5.67 10.86 1.63
C LEU A 367 -6.34 9.93 2.63
N GLY A 368 -5.92 9.96 3.90
CA GLY A 368 -6.54 9.19 4.99
C GLY A 368 -8.02 9.52 5.14
N THR A 369 -8.37 10.78 5.01
CA THR A 369 -9.76 11.27 5.05
C THR A 369 -10.59 10.72 3.88
N VAL A 370 -10.08 10.84 2.65
CA VAL A 370 -10.74 10.31 1.45
C VAL A 370 -10.91 8.80 1.56
N THR A 371 -9.90 8.10 2.04
CA THR A 371 -9.92 6.66 2.28
C THR A 371 -11.02 6.27 3.29
N ALA A 372 -11.12 7.01 4.40
CA ALA A 372 -12.14 6.76 5.44
C ALA A 372 -13.56 6.98 4.90
N ILE A 373 -13.81 8.05 4.14
CA ILE A 373 -15.10 8.31 3.51
C ILE A 373 -15.45 7.20 2.53
N THR A 374 -14.52 6.83 1.65
CA THR A 374 -14.72 5.79 0.63
C THR A 374 -15.02 4.44 1.28
N LEU A 375 -14.33 4.12 2.37
CA LEU A 375 -14.59 2.91 3.15
C LEU A 375 -15.97 2.93 3.81
N LEU A 376 -16.39 4.03 4.43
CA LEU A 376 -17.72 4.14 5.01
C LEU A 376 -18.83 4.00 3.96
N LEU A 377 -18.61 4.52 2.74
CA LEU A 377 -19.50 4.30 1.60
C LEU A 377 -19.54 2.83 1.20
N ALA A 378 -18.40 2.13 1.19
CA ALA A 378 -18.32 0.70 0.91
C ALA A 378 -19.09 -0.12 1.97
N LEU A 379 -18.88 0.17 3.25
CA LEU A 379 -19.59 -0.49 4.36
C LEU A 379 -21.11 -0.24 4.29
N ARG A 380 -21.51 1.00 3.95
CA ARG A 380 -22.92 1.33 3.74
C ARG A 380 -23.52 0.51 2.59
N ALA A 381 -22.82 0.37 1.47
CA ALA A 381 -23.29 -0.40 0.33
C ALA A 381 -23.38 -1.90 0.64
N LEU A 382 -22.44 -2.47 1.40
CA LEU A 382 -22.53 -3.85 1.91
C LEU A 382 -23.73 -4.04 2.85
N ALA A 383 -23.99 -3.05 3.71
CA ALA A 383 -25.16 -3.06 4.61
C ALA A 383 -26.49 -3.01 3.82
N VAL A 384 -26.56 -2.21 2.74
CA VAL A 384 -27.71 -2.20 1.82
C VAL A 384 -27.91 -3.56 1.16
N ALA A 385 -26.82 -4.17 0.67
CA ALA A 385 -26.88 -5.50 0.05
C ALA A 385 -27.35 -6.60 1.01
N ARG A 386 -27.22 -6.40 2.32
CA ARG A 386 -27.72 -7.29 3.38
C ARG A 386 -29.03 -6.83 4.03
N ALA A 387 -29.68 -5.80 3.50
CA ALA A 387 -30.88 -5.19 4.06
C ALA A 387 -30.75 -4.80 5.56
N ALA A 388 -29.52 -4.49 6.00
CA ALA A 388 -29.22 -4.12 7.38
C ALA A 388 -29.47 -2.61 7.62
N THR A 389 -30.74 -2.19 7.64
CA THR A 389 -31.16 -0.77 7.68
C THR A 389 -30.54 0.03 8.84
N ALA A 390 -30.43 -0.59 10.02
CA ALA A 390 -29.79 0.03 11.19
C ALA A 390 -28.31 0.35 10.95
N VAL A 391 -27.58 -0.51 10.22
CA VAL A 391 -26.17 -0.30 9.86
C VAL A 391 -26.05 0.78 8.79
N VAL A 392 -26.95 0.78 7.79
CA VAL A 392 -27.00 1.82 6.74
C VAL A 392 -27.13 3.21 7.37
N ARG A 393 -28.10 3.37 8.30
CA ARG A 393 -28.29 4.65 9.01
C ARG A 393 -27.05 5.07 9.80
N ARG A 394 -26.39 4.14 10.49
CA ARG A 394 -25.16 4.43 11.23
C ARG A 394 -23.99 4.86 10.34
N CYS A 395 -23.78 4.16 9.22
CA CYS A 395 -22.77 4.58 8.24
C CYS A 395 -23.04 5.99 7.72
N SER A 396 -24.31 6.33 7.43
CA SER A 396 -24.66 7.69 6.98
C SER A 396 -24.38 8.74 8.05
N VAL A 397 -24.68 8.47 9.31
CA VAL A 397 -24.37 9.37 10.43
C VAL A 397 -22.86 9.54 10.59
N LEU A 398 -22.08 8.46 10.50
CA LEU A 398 -20.61 8.52 10.58
C LEU A 398 -20.01 9.35 9.44
N ILE A 399 -20.52 9.21 8.20
CA ILE A 399 -20.07 10.02 7.06
C ILE A 399 -20.33 11.50 7.31
N VAL A 400 -21.55 11.86 7.75
CA VAL A 400 -21.90 13.24 8.05
C VAL A 400 -21.03 13.79 9.19
N THR A 401 -20.84 13.03 10.26
CA THR A 401 -19.98 13.44 11.39
C THR A 401 -18.53 13.67 10.94
N LEU A 402 -18.00 12.79 10.09
CA LEU A 402 -16.64 12.95 9.57
C LEU A 402 -16.51 14.23 8.71
N LEU A 403 -17.50 14.50 7.84
CA LEU A 403 -17.51 15.71 7.03
C LEU A 403 -17.62 16.98 7.89
N VAL A 404 -18.44 16.96 8.94
CA VAL A 404 -18.56 18.07 9.89
C VAL A 404 -17.24 18.29 10.65
N LEU A 405 -16.60 17.20 11.14
CA LEU A 405 -15.30 17.28 11.80
C LEU A 405 -14.24 17.92 10.90
N ILE A 406 -14.19 17.51 9.63
CA ILE A 406 -13.26 18.10 8.65
C ILE A 406 -13.54 19.58 8.47
N GLY A 407 -14.81 19.95 8.29
CA GLY A 407 -15.21 21.36 8.16
C GLY A 407 -14.82 22.20 9.39
N VAL A 408 -15.01 21.67 10.59
CA VAL A 408 -14.60 22.34 11.84
C VAL A 408 -13.08 22.47 11.93
N VAL A 409 -12.31 21.45 11.58
CA VAL A 409 -10.83 21.52 11.58
C VAL A 409 -10.34 22.55 10.57
N ILE A 410 -10.88 22.56 9.36
CA ILE A 410 -10.51 23.54 8.33
C ILE A 410 -10.84 24.97 8.82
N ALA A 411 -12.04 25.19 9.36
CA ALA A 411 -12.44 26.48 9.89
C ALA A 411 -11.54 26.92 11.08
N ALA A 412 -11.21 25.99 11.98
CA ALA A 412 -10.30 26.28 13.09
C ALA A 412 -8.91 26.69 12.61
N VAL A 413 -8.34 25.96 11.64
CA VAL A 413 -7.02 26.26 11.09
C VAL A 413 -7.03 27.60 10.34
N SER A 414 -8.09 27.92 9.59
CA SER A 414 -8.19 29.21 8.86
C SER A 414 -8.36 30.42 9.80
N MET A 415 -8.97 30.22 10.98
CA MET A 415 -9.15 31.29 11.97
C MET A 415 -7.97 31.48 12.95
N LEU A 416 -7.05 30.51 13.02
CA LEU A 416 -5.88 30.57 13.92
C LEU A 416 -5.05 31.85 13.79
N PRO A 417 -4.76 32.40 12.59
CA PRO A 417 -3.99 33.63 12.45
C PRO A 417 -4.69 34.88 13.07
N GLU A 418 -6.02 34.94 12.91
CA GLU A 418 -6.81 36.06 13.43
C GLU A 418 -6.99 35.96 14.96
N LEU A 419 -7.12 34.77 15.48
CA LEU A 419 -7.26 34.49 16.90
C LEU A 419 -5.93 34.74 17.65
N ALA A 420 -4.77 34.47 17.05
CA ALA A 420 -3.47 34.69 17.64
C ALA A 420 -3.22 36.17 18.05
N LEU A 421 -3.99 37.10 17.49
CA LEU A 421 -3.93 38.54 17.85
C LEU A 421 -4.73 38.91 19.12
N ARG A 422 -5.58 38.01 19.66
CA ARG A 422 -6.46 38.25 20.82
C ARG A 422 -6.12 37.30 21.97
N ARG A 423 -5.07 37.59 22.73
CA ARG A 423 -4.41 36.67 23.67
C ARG A 423 -5.27 36.16 24.84
N ASP A 424 -6.18 36.94 25.38
CA ASP A 424 -6.82 36.62 26.68
C ASP A 424 -8.09 35.72 26.60
N SER A 425 -8.70 35.57 25.42
CA SER A 425 -9.87 34.70 25.23
C SER A 425 -9.55 33.36 24.56
N ILE A 426 -8.31 33.17 24.12
CA ILE A 426 -7.91 32.04 23.26
C ILE A 426 -7.78 30.74 24.04
N GLU A 427 -7.24 30.79 25.28
CA GLU A 427 -6.96 29.58 26.06
C GLU A 427 -8.24 28.80 26.37
N ILE A 428 -9.31 29.47 26.75
CA ILE A 428 -10.60 28.83 27.06
C ILE A 428 -11.25 28.29 25.80
N LEU A 429 -11.18 29.05 24.68
CA LEU A 429 -11.77 28.62 23.41
C LEU A 429 -11.02 27.41 22.83
N VAL A 430 -9.69 27.39 22.87
CA VAL A 430 -8.83 26.29 22.43
C VAL A 430 -9.06 25.06 23.30
N LEU A 431 -9.16 25.24 24.63
CA LEU A 431 -9.43 24.12 25.54
C LEU A 431 -10.83 23.53 25.30
N ALA A 432 -11.87 24.35 25.18
CA ALA A 432 -13.23 23.90 24.95
C ALA A 432 -13.41 23.24 23.58
N SER A 433 -12.80 23.79 22.50
CA SER A 433 -12.83 23.21 21.17
C SER A 433 -12.04 21.91 21.12
N GLY A 434 -10.86 21.85 21.75
CA GLY A 434 -10.06 20.63 21.85
C GLY A 434 -10.78 19.51 22.59
N LEU A 435 -11.45 19.81 23.70
CA LEU A 435 -12.23 18.85 24.46
C LEU A 435 -13.44 18.34 23.64
N THR A 436 -14.14 19.23 22.95
CA THR A 436 -15.28 18.87 22.08
C THR A 436 -14.83 17.96 20.93
N LEU A 437 -13.71 18.29 20.29
CA LEU A 437 -13.12 17.45 19.23
C LEU A 437 -12.71 16.07 19.76
N LEU A 438 -12.11 16.01 20.93
CA LEU A 438 -11.70 14.76 21.58
C LEU A 438 -12.93 13.86 21.88
N ILE A 439 -13.97 14.42 22.49
CA ILE A 439 -15.21 13.69 22.81
C ILE A 439 -15.85 13.18 21.52
N THR A 440 -15.92 14.01 20.48
CA THR A 440 -16.49 13.64 19.19
C THR A 440 -15.67 12.56 18.50
N ALA A 441 -14.32 12.63 18.57
CA ALA A 441 -13.44 11.60 18.03
C ALA A 441 -13.61 10.25 18.76
N ILE A 442 -13.71 10.25 20.08
CA ILE A 442 -13.96 9.01 20.87
C ILE A 442 -15.33 8.42 20.49
N TRP A 443 -16.37 9.26 20.43
CA TRP A 443 -17.70 8.82 20.02
C TRP A 443 -17.69 8.24 18.60
N PHE A 444 -16.98 8.88 17.66
CA PHE A 444 -16.82 8.40 16.29
C PHE A 444 -16.16 7.01 16.25
N VAL A 445 -15.06 6.82 16.97
CA VAL A 445 -14.35 5.54 17.05
C VAL A 445 -15.26 4.45 17.61
N VAL A 446 -15.92 4.69 18.74
CA VAL A 446 -16.83 3.71 19.37
C VAL A 446 -17.98 3.35 18.41
N SER A 447 -18.58 4.35 17.78
CA SER A 447 -19.67 4.18 16.83
C SER A 447 -19.23 3.41 15.57
N TYR A 448 -18.00 3.66 15.10
CA TYR A 448 -17.41 2.96 13.98
C TYR A 448 -17.21 1.45 14.28
N PHE A 449 -16.59 1.11 15.41
CA PHE A 449 -16.41 -0.29 15.80
C PHE A 449 -17.74 -1.02 16.01
N ARG A 450 -18.71 -0.36 16.61
CA ARG A 450 -20.06 -0.90 16.75
C ARG A 450 -20.72 -1.16 15.38
N THR A 451 -20.50 -0.28 14.40
CA THR A 451 -21.00 -0.44 13.04
C THR A 451 -20.37 -1.64 12.35
N LEU A 452 -19.03 -1.82 12.45
CA LEU A 452 -18.31 -2.99 11.92
C LEU A 452 -18.84 -4.30 12.54
N THR A 453 -19.04 -4.33 13.87
CA THR A 453 -19.55 -5.52 14.57
C THR A 453 -20.96 -5.87 14.14
N LEU A 454 -21.85 -4.88 14.00
CA LEU A 454 -23.23 -5.11 13.53
C LEU A 454 -23.26 -5.57 12.07
N LEU A 455 -22.40 -5.02 11.21
CA LEU A 455 -22.32 -5.45 9.82
C LEU A 455 -21.78 -6.88 9.70
N GLN A 456 -20.75 -7.22 10.47
CA GLN A 456 -20.22 -8.59 10.55
C GLN A 456 -21.30 -9.58 10.98
N ALA A 457 -22.07 -9.25 12.03
CA ALA A 457 -23.18 -10.05 12.50
C ALA A 457 -24.29 -10.19 11.44
N ALA A 458 -24.62 -9.13 10.70
CA ALA A 458 -25.61 -9.17 9.63
C ALA A 458 -25.17 -10.05 8.44
N MET A 459 -23.86 -10.12 8.16
CA MET A 459 -23.30 -11.00 7.13
C MET A 459 -23.38 -12.47 7.51
N THR A 460 -23.26 -12.81 8.82
CA THR A 460 -23.27 -14.18 9.34
C THR A 460 -24.66 -14.68 9.74
N ALA A 461 -25.63 -13.81 10.01
CA ALA A 461 -26.95 -14.18 10.58
C ALA A 461 -27.80 -15.05 9.63
N MET A 462 -27.66 -14.91 8.30
CA MET A 462 -28.44 -15.72 7.34
C MET A 462 -27.87 -17.13 7.15
N THR A 463 -26.57 -17.36 7.35
CA THR A 463 -25.95 -18.68 7.29
C THR A 463 -26.53 -19.62 8.36
N ARG A 464 -26.92 -19.09 9.51
CA ARG A 464 -27.53 -19.90 10.60
C ARG A 464 -28.97 -20.26 10.33
N ARG A 465 -29.77 -19.43 9.62
CA ARG A 465 -31.18 -19.73 9.32
C ARG A 465 -31.36 -20.81 8.25
N VAL A 466 -30.36 -21.05 7.40
CA VAL A 466 -30.37 -22.11 6.39
C VAL A 466 -29.90 -23.45 6.99
N ALA A 467 -29.09 -23.40 8.05
CA ALA A 467 -28.56 -24.59 8.72
C ALA A 467 -29.54 -25.23 9.74
N ASP A 468 -30.53 -24.46 10.18
CA ASP A 468 -31.64 -24.97 11.02
C ASP A 468 -32.98 -24.87 10.23
N PRO A 469 -33.30 -25.84 9.36
CA PRO A 469 -34.64 -26.02 8.88
C PRO A 469 -35.49 -26.57 10.06
N ALA A 470 -36.42 -25.76 10.55
CA ALA A 470 -37.37 -26.14 11.60
C ALA A 470 -38.18 -27.38 11.24
#